data_d7a65f548af744bae20ba2d14214b79f
#
_entry.id   d7a65f548af744bae20ba2d14214b79f
#
_cell.length_a   1.000
_cell.length_b   1.000
_cell.length_c   1.000
_cell.angle_alpha   90.00
_cell.angle_beta   90.00
_cell.angle_gamma   90.00
#
_symmetry.space_group_name_H-M   'P 1'
#
loop_
_entity.id
_entity.type
_entity.pdbx_description
1 polymer ?
#
loop_
_entity_poly.entity_id
_entity_poly.type
_entity_poly.pdbx_seq_one_letter_code
_entity_poly.pdbx_strand_id
1 'polypeptide(L)'
;MTWLENYKFKKRHAYKKIYIYGSTLISSINMMNFIALYIEKIRKLKIVERTKTRIVFKNKMTLNAVKCNDNVRGIRWDECFIDNLIPISDRESLIFPKATHISKKGEILPNYTERIHYF
;
A
#
# COMPACT_ATOMS: atom_id res chain seq x y z
N MET A 1 -7.57 8.31 11.35
CA MET A 1 -6.77 8.43 10.11
C MET A 1 -7.64 9.07 9.03
N THR A 2 -7.50 10.38 8.88
CA THR A 2 -8.41 11.19 8.04
C THR A 2 -8.38 10.82 6.56
N TRP A 3 -7.21 10.49 6.02
CA TRP A 3 -7.10 10.11 4.61
C TRP A 3 -7.90 8.84 4.29
N LEU A 4 -7.92 7.88 5.22
CA LEU A 4 -8.64 6.61 5.02
C LEU A 4 -10.16 6.83 4.96
N GLU A 5 -10.67 7.76 5.76
CA GLU A 5 -12.09 8.13 5.75
C GLU A 5 -12.49 8.77 4.43
N ASN A 6 -11.58 9.54 3.83
CA ASN A 6 -11.82 10.24 2.56
C ASN A 6 -11.44 9.42 1.33
N TYR A 7 -10.80 8.26 1.51
CA TYR A 7 -10.38 7.42 0.40
C TYR A 7 -11.57 6.70 -0.22
N LYS A 8 -11.86 7.00 -1.47
CA LYS A 8 -12.98 6.40 -2.20
C LYS A 8 -12.48 5.29 -3.12
N PHE A 9 -12.87 4.06 -2.84
CA PHE A 9 -12.54 2.92 -3.68
C PHE A 9 -13.46 2.91 -4.89
N LYS A 10 -12.89 3.10 -6.08
CA LYS A 10 -13.58 3.10 -7.37
C LYS A 10 -13.15 1.88 -8.17
N LYS A 11 -13.87 1.55 -9.25
CA LYS A 11 -13.48 0.45 -10.17
C LYS A 11 -12.04 0.59 -10.67
N ARG A 12 -11.55 1.81 -10.85
CA ARG A 12 -10.17 2.07 -11.28
C ARG A 12 -9.12 1.62 -10.27
N HIS A 13 -9.50 1.27 -9.04
CA HIS A 13 -8.61 0.73 -8.02
C HIS A 13 -8.42 -0.80 -8.17
N ALA A 14 -9.12 -1.44 -9.12
CA ALA A 14 -8.89 -2.85 -9.42
C ALA A 14 -7.43 -3.07 -9.80
N TYR A 15 -6.83 -4.15 -9.26
CA TYR A 15 -5.41 -4.51 -9.44
C TYR A 15 -4.42 -3.54 -8.79
N LYS A 16 -4.87 -2.51 -8.08
CA LYS A 16 -3.96 -1.58 -7.39
C LYS A 16 -3.11 -2.33 -6.36
N LYS A 17 -1.82 -2.07 -6.39
CA LYS A 17 -0.85 -2.65 -5.43
C LYS A 17 -0.53 -1.61 -4.37
N ILE A 18 -0.95 -1.89 -3.15
CA ILE A 18 -0.70 -1.03 -2.00
C ILE A 18 0.34 -1.73 -1.12
N TYR A 19 1.45 -1.04 -0.83
CA TYR A 19 2.51 -1.56 0.03
C TYR A 19 2.55 -0.78 1.34
N ILE A 20 2.78 -1.48 2.44
CA ILE A 20 2.86 -0.91 3.77
C ILE A 20 4.26 -1.16 4.30
N TYR A 21 5.02 -0.08 4.45
CA TYR A 21 6.41 -0.09 4.92
C TYR A 21 6.45 0.33 6.38
N GLY A 22 6.58 -0.64 7.28
CA GLY A 22 6.77 -0.38 8.70
C GLY A 22 8.26 -0.30 9.04
N SER A 23 8.58 0.31 10.17
CA SER A 23 9.93 0.26 10.73
C SER A 23 10.30 -1.16 11.14
N THR A 24 9.30 -1.99 11.45
CA THR A 24 9.44 -3.44 11.68
C THR A 24 8.39 -4.16 10.85
N LEU A 25 8.58 -5.47 10.62
CA LEU A 25 7.59 -6.27 9.90
C LEU A 25 6.26 -6.35 10.68
N ILE A 26 6.33 -6.42 12.00
CA ILE A 26 5.15 -6.45 12.87
C ILE A 26 4.34 -5.16 12.69
N SER A 27 4.99 -4.02 12.67
CA SER A 27 4.34 -2.72 12.43
C SER A 27 3.62 -2.69 11.07
N SER A 28 4.27 -3.21 10.03
CA SER A 28 3.66 -3.32 8.69
C SER A 28 2.41 -4.19 8.71
N ILE A 29 2.50 -5.36 9.34
CA ILE A 29 1.39 -6.32 9.44
C ILE A 29 0.21 -5.72 10.21
N ASN A 30 0.48 -5.06 11.33
CA ASN A 30 -0.57 -4.45 12.15
C ASN A 30 -1.30 -3.34 11.37
N MET A 31 -0.57 -2.49 10.66
CA MET A 31 -1.18 -1.45 9.83
C MET A 31 -1.95 -2.05 8.66
N MET A 32 -1.42 -3.09 8.01
CA MET A 32 -2.12 -3.79 6.94
C MET A 32 -3.47 -4.33 7.42
N ASN A 33 -3.48 -4.98 8.57
CA ASN A 33 -4.71 -5.54 9.14
C ASN A 33 -5.71 -4.45 9.53
N PHE A 34 -5.24 -3.32 10.05
CA PHE A 34 -6.08 -2.17 10.35
C PHE A 34 -6.74 -1.62 9.08
N ILE A 35 -5.97 -1.42 8.03
CA ILE A 35 -6.47 -0.93 6.74
C ILE A 35 -7.46 -1.92 6.14
N ALA A 36 -7.15 -3.22 6.18
CA ALA A 36 -8.02 -4.26 5.65
C ALA A 36 -9.36 -4.30 6.38
N LEU A 37 -9.35 -4.17 7.70
CA LEU A 37 -10.57 -4.14 8.50
C LEU A 37 -11.45 -2.95 8.11
N TYR A 38 -10.85 -1.78 7.93
CA TYR A 38 -11.58 -0.59 7.51
C TYR A 38 -12.20 -0.79 6.12
N ILE A 39 -11.43 -1.29 5.16
CA ILE A 39 -11.90 -1.52 3.79
C ILE A 39 -13.07 -2.51 3.79
N GLU A 40 -12.93 -3.60 4.53
CA GLU A 40 -13.98 -4.63 4.60
C GLU A 40 -15.25 -4.12 5.26
N LYS A 41 -15.13 -3.42 6.41
CA LYS A 41 -16.27 -2.98 7.21
C LYS A 41 -16.95 -1.73 6.65
N ILE A 42 -16.19 -0.74 6.23
CA ILE A 42 -16.73 0.56 5.82
C ILE A 42 -16.96 0.62 4.31
N ARG A 43 -16.02 0.11 3.51
CA ARG A 43 -16.13 0.13 2.05
C ARG A 43 -16.77 -1.12 1.48
N LYS A 44 -17.07 -2.12 2.31
CA LYS A 44 -17.79 -3.35 1.93
C LYS A 44 -17.09 -4.13 0.83
N LEU A 45 -15.78 -4.00 0.71
CA LEU A 45 -15.00 -4.75 -0.28
C LEU A 45 -14.53 -6.07 0.32
N LYS A 46 -14.91 -7.18 -0.32
CA LYS A 46 -14.68 -8.52 0.23
C LYS A 46 -13.23 -8.97 0.03
N ILE A 47 -12.67 -9.57 1.09
CA ILE A 47 -11.36 -10.23 1.05
C ILE A 47 -11.54 -11.62 0.46
N VAL A 48 -10.72 -11.99 -0.53
CA VAL A 48 -10.77 -13.31 -1.18
C VAL A 48 -9.55 -14.17 -0.88
N GLU A 49 -8.43 -13.55 -0.44
CA GLU A 49 -7.23 -14.27 -0.06
C GLU A 49 -6.52 -13.50 1.06
N ARG A 50 -5.99 -14.22 2.04
CA ARG A 50 -5.27 -13.63 3.16
C ARG A 50 -4.12 -14.53 3.58
N THR A 51 -2.91 -13.96 3.58
CA THR A 51 -1.75 -14.55 4.23
C THR A 51 -1.28 -13.61 5.34
N LYS A 52 -0.21 -13.98 6.05
CA LYS A 52 0.35 -13.15 7.12
C LYS A 52 0.77 -11.76 6.64
N THR A 53 1.26 -11.65 5.40
CA THR A 53 1.83 -10.39 4.87
C THR A 53 1.12 -9.87 3.62
N ARG A 54 0.05 -10.53 3.16
CA ARG A 54 -0.64 -10.14 1.95
C ARG A 54 -2.14 -10.38 2.07
N ILE A 55 -2.92 -9.41 1.59
CA ILE A 55 -4.38 -9.50 1.52
C ILE A 55 -4.81 -9.15 0.11
N VAL A 56 -5.68 -9.98 -0.49
CA VAL A 56 -6.23 -9.74 -1.82
C VAL A 56 -7.73 -9.54 -1.70
N PHE A 57 -8.22 -8.46 -2.30
CA PHE A 57 -9.65 -8.16 -2.35
C PHE A 57 -10.28 -8.66 -3.65
N LYS A 58 -11.61 -8.73 -3.66
CA LYS A 58 -12.38 -9.26 -4.80
C LYS A 58 -12.10 -8.51 -6.11
N ASN A 59 -11.79 -7.20 -6.05
CA ASN A 59 -11.41 -6.41 -7.22
C ASN A 59 -9.94 -6.59 -7.62
N LYS A 60 -9.25 -7.53 -6.97
CA LYS A 60 -7.82 -7.84 -7.17
C LYS A 60 -6.85 -6.77 -6.65
N MET A 61 -7.33 -5.77 -5.91
CA MET A 61 -6.47 -4.87 -5.16
C MET A 61 -5.75 -5.67 -4.08
N THR A 62 -4.48 -5.35 -3.83
CA THR A 62 -3.67 -6.05 -2.82
C THR A 62 -3.13 -5.09 -1.77
N LEU A 63 -3.05 -5.57 -0.55
CA LEU A 63 -2.28 -4.96 0.54
C LEU A 63 -1.09 -5.87 0.82
N ASN A 64 0.10 -5.30 0.91
CA ASN A 64 1.34 -6.05 1.08
C ASN A 64 2.16 -5.42 2.22
N ALA A 65 2.36 -6.19 3.30
CA ALA A 65 3.16 -5.74 4.43
C ALA A 65 4.61 -6.13 4.20
N VAL A 66 5.51 -5.15 4.24
CA VAL A 66 6.95 -5.36 4.04
C VAL A 66 7.76 -4.56 5.05
N LYS A 67 8.97 -5.02 5.34
CA LYS A 67 9.95 -4.25 6.09
C LYS A 67 10.78 -3.43 5.12
N CYS A 68 11.09 -2.18 5.47
CA CYS A 68 11.98 -1.35 4.67
C CYS A 68 13.43 -1.84 4.82
N ASN A 69 13.95 -2.52 3.80
CA ASN A 69 15.33 -3.00 3.75
C ASN A 69 15.76 -3.25 2.29
N ASP A 70 17.03 -3.61 2.10
CA ASP A 70 17.62 -3.84 0.78
C ASP A 70 17.11 -5.09 0.06
N ASN A 71 16.43 -6.00 0.78
CA ASN A 71 15.95 -7.26 0.23
C ASN A 71 14.62 -7.12 -0.49
N VAL A 72 14.04 -5.94 -0.51
CA VAL A 72 12.72 -5.67 -1.11
C VAL A 72 12.89 -5.41 -2.60
N ARG A 73 13.39 -6.41 -3.35
CA ARG A 73 13.60 -6.31 -4.80
C ARG A 73 12.32 -6.68 -5.56
N GLY A 74 12.16 -6.08 -6.74
CA GLY A 74 11.03 -6.38 -7.63
C GLY A 74 9.71 -5.77 -7.21
N ILE A 75 9.67 -5.03 -6.09
CA ILE A 75 8.47 -4.33 -5.66
C ILE A 75 8.22 -3.13 -6.55
N ARG A 76 6.96 -2.96 -6.94
CA ARG A 76 6.43 -1.75 -7.56
C ARG A 76 5.11 -1.44 -6.89
N TRP A 77 4.99 -0.24 -6.33
CA TRP A 77 3.77 0.16 -5.61
C TRP A 77 3.00 1.24 -6.38
N ASP A 78 1.69 1.12 -6.36
CA ASP A 78 0.78 2.15 -6.88
C ASP A 78 0.47 3.17 -5.81
N GLU A 79 0.36 2.70 -4.57
CA GLU A 79 0.16 3.51 -3.38
C GLU A 79 0.94 2.89 -2.24
N CYS A 80 1.44 3.68 -1.30
CA CYS A 80 2.13 3.11 -0.14
C CYS A 80 1.86 3.89 1.14
N PHE A 81 2.00 3.16 2.24
CA PHE A 81 1.95 3.68 3.60
C PHE A 81 3.33 3.54 4.20
N ILE A 82 3.88 4.64 4.71
CA ILE A 82 5.23 4.69 5.23
C ILE A 82 5.19 5.07 6.71
N ASP A 83 5.80 4.24 7.54
CA ASP A 83 5.98 4.52 8.95
C ASP A 83 6.89 5.75 9.11
N ASN A 84 6.44 6.74 9.88
CA ASN A 84 7.20 7.95 10.16
C ASN A 84 8.55 7.67 10.85
N LEU A 85 8.73 6.50 11.45
CA LEU A 85 9.99 6.09 12.07
C LEU A 85 11.06 5.67 11.08
N ILE A 86 10.70 5.45 9.81
CA ILE A 86 11.68 5.12 8.77
C ILE A 86 12.47 6.38 8.41
N PRO A 87 13.82 6.35 8.47
CA PRO A 87 14.63 7.51 8.11
C PRO A 87 14.37 8.02 6.70
N ILE A 88 14.46 9.32 6.50
CA ILE A 88 14.20 9.95 5.20
C ILE A 88 15.14 9.40 4.12
N SER A 89 16.40 9.14 4.45
CA SER A 89 17.37 8.56 3.51
C SER A 89 16.94 7.19 3.01
N ASP A 90 16.35 6.36 3.87
CA ASP A 90 15.84 5.04 3.49
C ASP A 90 14.59 5.17 2.61
N ARG A 91 13.73 6.14 2.88
CA ARG A 91 12.56 6.41 2.04
C ARG A 91 12.99 6.76 0.62
N GLU A 92 13.97 7.65 0.48
CA GLU A 92 14.47 8.13 -0.82
C GLU A 92 15.20 7.03 -1.60
N SER A 93 15.93 6.15 -0.94
CA SER A 93 16.73 5.13 -1.61
C SER A 93 16.00 3.81 -1.84
N LEU A 94 15.09 3.43 -0.92
CA LEU A 94 14.48 2.09 -0.92
C LEU A 94 12.99 2.10 -1.30
N ILE A 95 12.28 3.18 -1.10
CA ILE A 95 10.82 3.23 -1.29
C ILE A 95 10.42 4.06 -2.51
N PHE A 96 10.81 5.32 -2.57
CA PHE A 96 10.37 6.23 -3.63
C PHE A 96 10.71 5.76 -5.05
N PRO A 97 11.90 5.17 -5.32
CA PRO A 97 12.22 4.70 -6.67
C PRO A 97 11.34 3.55 -7.17
N LYS A 98 10.56 2.94 -6.29
CA LYS A 98 9.71 1.78 -6.62
C LYS A 98 8.28 2.17 -7.01
N ALA A 99 7.97 3.47 -7.08
CA ALA A 99 6.67 3.95 -7.49
C ALA A 99 6.35 3.55 -8.93
N THR A 100 5.16 3.04 -9.16
CA THR A 100 4.64 2.78 -10.50
C THR A 100 4.25 4.12 -11.14
N HIS A 101 4.61 4.34 -12.40
CA HIS A 101 4.29 5.57 -13.11
C HIS A 101 3.12 5.43 -14.08
N ILE A 102 2.88 4.20 -14.53
CA ILE A 102 1.81 3.87 -15.49
C ILE A 102 0.97 2.75 -14.91
N SER A 103 -0.35 2.90 -14.96
CA SER A 103 -1.28 1.88 -14.48
C SER A 103 -1.26 0.64 -15.38
N LYS A 104 -1.84 -0.46 -14.91
CA LYS A 104 -2.00 -1.68 -15.70
C LYS A 104 -2.77 -1.45 -17.00
N LYS A 105 -3.63 -0.42 -17.03
CA LYS A 105 -4.42 -0.03 -18.20
C LYS A 105 -3.69 0.96 -19.12
N GLY A 106 -2.45 1.32 -18.83
CA GLY A 106 -1.66 2.26 -19.62
C GLY A 106 -1.88 3.73 -19.30
N GLU A 107 -2.63 4.05 -18.26
CA GLU A 107 -2.87 5.43 -17.84
C GLU A 107 -1.69 5.97 -17.03
N ILE A 108 -1.34 7.25 -17.25
CA ILE A 108 -0.33 7.92 -16.44
C ILE A 108 -0.90 8.18 -15.04
N LEU A 109 -0.17 7.70 -14.03
CA LEU A 109 -0.58 7.87 -12.64
C LEU A 109 -0.18 9.26 -12.12
N PRO A 110 -0.88 9.78 -11.08
CA PRO A 110 -0.47 11.00 -10.39
C PRO A 110 0.97 10.92 -9.89
N ASN A 111 1.58 12.07 -9.58
CA ASN A 111 2.91 12.11 -9.00
C ASN A 111 2.98 11.17 -7.78
N TYR A 112 4.11 10.48 -7.62
CA TYR A 112 4.26 9.51 -6.53
C TYR A 112 4.05 10.12 -5.15
N THR A 113 4.37 11.39 -4.94
CA THR A 113 4.17 12.07 -3.65
C THR A 113 2.71 12.16 -3.25
N GLU A 114 1.80 12.17 -4.20
CA GLU A 114 0.36 12.20 -3.96
C GLU A 114 -0.20 10.83 -3.57
N ARG A 115 0.61 9.77 -3.73
CA ARG A 115 0.21 8.39 -3.48
C ARG A 115 0.91 7.80 -2.26
N ILE A 116 1.54 8.63 -1.44
CA ILE A 116 2.22 8.25 -0.21
C ILE A 116 1.40 8.74 0.98
N HIS A 117 1.21 7.84 1.96
CA HIS A 117 0.53 8.14 3.22
C HIS A 117 1.44 7.72 4.38
N TYR A 118 1.52 8.57 5.40
CA TYR A 118 2.39 8.32 6.55
C TYR A 118 1.58 7.90 7.78
N PHE A 119 2.16 7.04 8.58
CA PHE A 119 1.54 6.61 9.83
C PHE A 119 2.53 6.49 10.99
#